data_c20f61d8184422fd9d2f47c42e513451
#
_entry.id   c20f61d8184422fd9d2f47c42e513451
#
_cell.length_a   1.000
_cell.length_b   1.000
_cell.length_c   1.000
_cell.angle_alpha   90.00
_cell.angle_beta   90.00
_cell.angle_gamma   90.00
#
_symmetry.space_group_name_H-M   'P 1'
#
loop_
_entity.id
_entity.type
_entity.pdbx_description
1 polymer ?
#
loop_
_entity_poly.entity_id
_entity_poly.type
_entity_poly.pdbx_seq_one_letter_code
_entity_poly.pdbx_strand_id
1 'polypeptide(L)'
;SRNQTWISDSIKQMFLENANSFFKENDIYYNCRTLDNGWLHITEIPENYIKSNTQVLIKTLLITVIISLPLTIFIVILFSRKLTSRIAALSYAMESFHLGHDPEHLSIITLPHPADASNYDEIDNLGITFEDMQHTIAQNLKSIVSLSINEERLKYQLLQSQINPHFLYNILGTIRTCQALGKLDIADQMLTNLTAFYRLTLRKSKELIPIKDELEIARLYLEMEKLCHKDNLNWEINAEDGIENFTICKFTLQPFLENSILHGLSADTPEVFISIQVLYGDDTVVISIEDNGAGMSPETLEQLRYAIDNKVINYEKHFGISNVSARISNPLYGNGSVRIDSHPGNGTYVTIEFQQMEDTDEENNDCR
;
A
#
# COMPACT_ATOMS: atom_id res chain seq x y z
N SER A 1 -39.32 94.93 30.68
CA SER A 1 -38.99 95.52 31.99
C SER A 1 -37.48 95.38 32.21
N ARG A 2 -36.76 96.50 32.23
CA ARG A 2 -35.33 96.60 32.59
C ARG A 2 -35.22 96.35 34.09
N ASN A 3 -34.84 95.20 34.54
CA ASN A 3 -34.36 94.99 35.90
C ASN A 3 -32.91 95.52 35.93
N GLN A 4 -32.77 96.85 36.36
CA GLN A 4 -31.49 97.38 36.79
C GLN A 4 -31.21 96.78 38.19
N THR A 5 -30.50 95.69 38.28
CA THR A 5 -29.90 95.24 39.53
C THR A 5 -28.63 96.09 39.74
N TRP A 6 -28.62 96.91 40.81
CA TRP A 6 -27.42 97.68 41.21
C TRP A 6 -26.40 96.68 41.80
N ILE A 7 -25.32 96.50 41.02
CA ILE A 7 -24.20 95.64 41.46
C ILE A 7 -23.36 96.53 42.40
N SER A 8 -23.00 95.99 43.57
CA SER A 8 -22.13 96.68 44.52
C SER A 8 -20.77 96.96 43.88
N ASP A 9 -20.16 98.13 44.28
CA ASP A 9 -18.87 98.53 43.67
C ASP A 9 -17.75 97.54 43.86
N SER A 10 -17.78 96.73 44.96
CA SER A 10 -16.83 95.67 45.21
C SER A 10 -16.97 94.47 44.21
N ILE A 11 -18.19 94.13 43.83
CA ILE A 11 -18.48 93.11 42.84
C ILE A 11 -18.12 93.56 41.44
N LYS A 12 -18.33 94.87 41.14
CA LYS A 12 -17.96 95.45 39.87
C LYS A 12 -16.45 95.49 39.69
N GLN A 13 -15.71 95.80 40.73
CA GLN A 13 -14.25 95.83 40.72
C GLN A 13 -13.68 94.43 40.49
N MET A 14 -14.24 93.40 41.14
CA MET A 14 -13.88 91.98 40.96
C MET A 14 -14.05 91.59 39.49
N PHE A 15 -15.13 91.94 38.82
CA PHE A 15 -15.35 91.55 37.39
C PHE A 15 -14.45 92.36 36.45
N LEU A 16 -14.05 93.58 36.78
CA LEU A 16 -13.11 94.33 36.00
C LEU A 16 -11.70 93.86 36.13
N GLU A 17 -11.26 93.40 37.29
CA GLU A 17 -9.96 92.80 37.54
C GLU A 17 -9.85 91.43 36.85
N ASN A 18 -10.93 90.72 36.67
CA ASN A 18 -10.99 89.40 36.02
C ASN A 18 -11.58 89.48 34.61
N ALA A 19 -11.45 90.62 33.94
CA ALA A 19 -11.92 90.77 32.56
C ALA A 19 -11.20 89.81 31.60
N ASN A 20 -11.98 89.19 30.69
CA ASN A 20 -11.53 88.15 29.75
C ASN A 20 -10.98 86.88 30.42
N SER A 21 -11.43 86.54 31.65
CA SER A 21 -11.06 85.31 32.36
C SER A 21 -12.27 84.48 32.80
N PHE A 22 -11.99 83.25 33.13
CA PHE A 22 -12.95 82.30 33.73
C PHE A 22 -12.49 82.03 35.14
N PHE A 23 -13.35 82.34 36.13
CA PHE A 23 -13.00 82.13 37.53
C PHE A 23 -14.22 81.67 38.33
N LYS A 24 -13.97 81.19 39.54
CA LYS A 24 -15.01 80.68 40.48
C LYS A 24 -15.02 81.57 41.71
N GLU A 25 -16.19 81.99 42.11
CA GLU A 25 -16.43 82.73 43.37
C GLU A 25 -17.78 82.32 43.93
N ASN A 26 -17.85 82.00 45.24
CA ASN A 26 -19.08 81.61 45.96
C ASN A 26 -19.92 80.55 45.26
N ASP A 27 -19.30 79.45 44.79
CA ASP A 27 -19.94 78.35 44.09
C ASP A 27 -20.63 78.73 42.74
N ILE A 28 -20.25 79.82 42.18
CA ILE A 28 -20.67 80.29 40.83
C ILE A 28 -19.42 80.43 39.98
N TYR A 29 -19.46 79.86 38.80
CA TYR A 29 -18.44 80.12 37.76
C TYR A 29 -18.84 81.28 36.89
N TYR A 30 -17.92 82.22 36.80
CA TYR A 30 -18.08 83.46 36.00
C TYR A 30 -17.19 83.33 34.75
N ASN A 31 -17.80 83.60 33.61
CA ASN A 31 -17.06 83.83 32.38
C ASN A 31 -17.24 85.25 31.99
N CYS A 32 -16.18 86.08 32.16
CA CYS A 32 -16.16 87.52 31.86
C CYS A 32 -15.50 87.75 30.52
N ARG A 33 -16.18 88.40 29.62
CA ARG A 33 -15.66 88.74 28.29
C ARG A 33 -15.92 90.22 27.94
N THR A 34 -14.87 90.91 27.56
CA THR A 34 -15.02 92.35 27.08
C THR A 34 -15.46 92.31 25.62
N LEU A 35 -16.56 92.98 25.31
CA LEU A 35 -17.08 93.13 23.95
C LEU A 35 -16.41 94.37 23.26
N ASP A 36 -16.44 94.42 21.91
CA ASP A 36 -15.79 95.41 21.10
C ASP A 36 -16.32 96.88 21.40
N ASN A 37 -17.51 96.98 21.99
CA ASN A 37 -18.11 98.26 22.42
C ASN A 37 -17.69 98.72 23.83
N GLY A 38 -16.73 97.98 24.45
CA GLY A 38 -16.25 98.27 25.78
C GLY A 38 -17.12 97.71 26.93
N TRP A 39 -18.18 97.01 26.62
CA TRP A 39 -19.05 96.39 27.61
C TRP A 39 -18.49 95.06 28.11
N LEU A 40 -18.68 94.80 29.38
CA LEU A 40 -18.33 93.50 29.98
C LEU A 40 -19.55 92.54 29.94
N HIS A 41 -19.41 91.42 29.22
CA HIS A 41 -20.40 90.35 29.20
C HIS A 41 -20.02 89.37 30.29
N ILE A 42 -20.92 89.13 31.24
CA ILE A 42 -20.72 88.21 32.35
C ILE A 42 -21.73 87.08 32.19
N THR A 43 -21.22 85.79 32.11
CA THR A 43 -22.05 84.61 32.13
C THR A 43 -21.87 83.94 33.48
N GLU A 44 -22.95 83.74 34.21
CA GLU A 44 -22.97 83.05 35.49
C GLU A 44 -23.40 81.58 35.28
N ILE A 45 -22.60 80.63 35.77
CA ILE A 45 -22.93 79.24 35.71
C ILE A 45 -22.87 78.68 37.14
N PRO A 46 -23.99 78.42 37.75
CA PRO A 46 -24.01 77.86 39.11
C PRO A 46 -23.33 76.47 39.14
N GLU A 47 -22.46 76.21 40.12
CA GLU A 47 -21.76 74.95 40.27
C GLU A 47 -22.76 73.76 40.37
N ASN A 48 -23.88 73.99 40.99
CA ASN A 48 -24.94 72.97 41.08
C ASN A 48 -25.47 72.56 39.72
N TYR A 49 -25.50 73.43 38.72
CA TYR A 49 -25.91 73.08 37.35
C TYR A 49 -24.89 72.15 36.67
N ILE A 50 -23.61 72.49 36.85
CA ILE A 50 -22.53 71.62 36.34
C ILE A 50 -22.51 70.31 37.07
N LYS A 51 -22.58 70.31 38.37
CA LYS A 51 -22.60 69.06 39.20
C LYS A 51 -23.81 68.16 38.88
N SER A 52 -25.00 68.77 38.72
CA SER A 52 -26.20 68.00 38.42
C SER A 52 -26.10 67.31 37.06
N ASN A 53 -25.66 67.95 36.01
CA ASN A 53 -25.49 67.46 34.69
C ASN A 53 -24.36 66.41 34.64
N THR A 54 -23.24 66.62 35.34
CA THR A 54 -22.14 65.69 35.46
C THR A 54 -22.55 64.42 36.19
N GLN A 55 -23.31 64.55 37.25
CA GLN A 55 -23.84 63.40 38.01
C GLN A 55 -24.78 62.51 37.16
N VAL A 56 -25.63 63.14 36.34
CA VAL A 56 -26.49 62.38 35.40
C VAL A 56 -25.64 61.62 34.39
N LEU A 57 -24.62 62.26 33.78
CA LEU A 57 -23.70 61.60 32.85
C LEU A 57 -22.95 60.43 33.50
N ILE A 58 -22.43 60.63 34.72
CA ILE A 58 -21.73 59.58 35.47
C ILE A 58 -22.68 58.43 35.78
N LYS A 59 -23.89 58.68 36.26
CA LYS A 59 -24.88 57.64 36.53
C LYS A 59 -25.28 56.86 35.28
N THR A 60 -25.52 57.53 34.15
CA THR A 60 -25.87 56.84 32.91
C THR A 60 -24.70 55.98 32.42
N LEU A 61 -23.47 56.47 32.50
CA LEU A 61 -22.26 55.74 32.11
C LEU A 61 -22.08 54.51 33.02
N LEU A 62 -22.24 54.65 34.33
CA LEU A 62 -22.16 53.54 35.26
C LEU A 62 -23.24 52.46 34.97
N ILE A 63 -24.48 52.90 34.71
CA ILE A 63 -25.58 51.95 34.38
C ILE A 63 -25.29 51.22 33.09
N THR A 64 -24.80 51.90 32.05
CA THR A 64 -24.46 51.24 30.78
C THR A 64 -23.32 50.24 30.94
N VAL A 65 -22.29 50.54 31.74
CA VAL A 65 -21.19 49.61 32.02
C VAL A 65 -21.67 48.39 32.83
N ILE A 66 -22.48 48.66 33.87
CA ILE A 66 -23.02 47.55 34.72
C ILE A 66 -23.91 46.59 33.94
N ILE A 67 -24.60 47.06 32.90
CA ILE A 67 -25.46 46.22 32.07
C ILE A 67 -24.63 45.55 30.96
N SER A 68 -23.77 46.30 30.23
CA SER A 68 -23.05 45.81 29.07
C SER A 68 -21.95 44.79 29.43
N LEU A 69 -21.24 45.00 30.55
CA LEU A 69 -20.13 44.14 30.94
C LEU A 69 -20.59 42.67 31.27
N PRO A 70 -21.60 42.45 32.11
CA PRO A 70 -22.08 41.06 32.36
C PRO A 70 -22.73 40.45 31.10
N LEU A 71 -23.39 41.24 30.23
CA LEU A 71 -23.98 40.74 29.02
C LEU A 71 -22.89 40.27 28.02
N THR A 72 -21.82 41.06 27.86
CA THR A 72 -20.70 40.64 27.01
C THR A 72 -19.98 39.41 27.56
N ILE A 73 -19.74 39.37 28.88
CA ILE A 73 -19.15 38.16 29.51
C ILE A 73 -20.04 36.93 29.30
N PHE A 74 -21.34 37.06 29.45
CA PHE A 74 -22.30 35.99 29.24
C PHE A 74 -22.26 35.46 27.80
N ILE A 75 -22.28 36.34 26.82
CA ILE A 75 -22.18 35.99 25.39
C ILE A 75 -20.84 35.27 25.09
N VAL A 76 -19.73 35.79 25.61
CA VAL A 76 -18.39 35.19 25.43
C VAL A 76 -18.34 33.78 26.05
N ILE A 77 -18.91 33.60 27.25
CA ILE A 77 -18.95 32.27 27.88
C ILE A 77 -19.77 31.28 27.05
N LEU A 78 -20.94 31.68 26.56
CA LEU A 78 -21.78 30.80 25.74
C LEU A 78 -21.06 30.41 24.44
N PHE A 79 -20.45 31.37 23.75
CA PHE A 79 -19.73 31.12 22.51
C PHE A 79 -18.50 30.25 22.72
N SER A 80 -17.72 30.56 23.77
CA SER A 80 -16.53 29.80 24.14
C SER A 80 -16.88 28.33 24.46
N ARG A 81 -17.93 28.11 25.25
CA ARG A 81 -18.36 26.73 25.57
C ARG A 81 -18.77 25.95 24.33
N LYS A 82 -19.53 26.56 23.42
CA LYS A 82 -19.98 25.90 22.19
C LYS A 82 -18.81 25.56 21.28
N LEU A 83 -17.82 26.45 21.12
CA LEU A 83 -16.64 26.24 20.31
C LEU A 83 -15.71 25.17 20.93
N THR A 84 -15.41 25.34 22.22
CA THR A 84 -14.50 24.42 22.94
C THR A 84 -15.02 23.00 23.00
N SER A 85 -16.33 22.80 23.15
CA SER A 85 -16.92 21.44 23.18
C SER A 85 -16.78 20.70 21.87
N ARG A 86 -16.88 21.39 20.71
CA ARG A 86 -16.72 20.81 19.38
C ARG A 86 -15.25 20.44 19.11
N ILE A 87 -14.33 21.33 19.45
CA ILE A 87 -12.89 21.06 19.33
C ILE A 87 -12.47 19.91 20.24
N ALA A 88 -12.99 19.87 21.47
CA ALA A 88 -12.71 18.78 22.42
C ALA A 88 -13.24 17.41 21.90
N ALA A 89 -14.43 17.38 21.28
CA ALA A 89 -14.97 16.18 20.66
C ALA A 89 -14.10 15.68 19.51
N LEU A 90 -13.64 16.59 18.64
CA LEU A 90 -12.72 16.26 17.54
C LEU A 90 -11.37 15.75 18.08
N SER A 91 -10.80 16.44 19.07
CA SER A 91 -9.55 16.02 19.71
C SER A 91 -9.67 14.63 20.35
N TYR A 92 -10.78 14.38 21.03
CA TYR A 92 -11.05 13.06 21.63
C TYR A 92 -11.19 11.96 20.55
N ALA A 93 -11.87 12.25 19.44
CA ALA A 93 -11.99 11.34 18.32
C ALA A 93 -10.62 11.02 17.70
N MET A 94 -9.77 12.03 17.54
CA MET A 94 -8.41 11.87 17.02
C MET A 94 -7.52 11.07 17.98
N GLU A 95 -7.62 11.32 19.29
CA GLU A 95 -6.84 10.62 20.31
C GLU A 95 -7.30 9.17 20.47
N SER A 96 -8.59 8.91 20.36
CA SER A 96 -9.17 7.56 20.47
C SER A 96 -9.07 6.75 19.18
N PHE A 97 -8.70 7.36 18.06
CA PHE A 97 -8.42 6.65 16.84
C PHE A 97 -7.05 5.95 16.94
N HIS A 98 -7.09 4.71 17.39
CA HIS A 98 -5.91 3.84 17.45
C HIS A 98 -6.04 2.77 16.37
N LEU A 99 -4.95 2.56 15.64
CA LEU A 99 -4.77 1.38 14.80
C LEU A 99 -4.64 0.17 15.75
N GLY A 100 -5.79 -0.42 16.09
CA GLY A 100 -5.83 -1.63 16.92
C GLY A 100 -5.10 -2.80 16.25
N HIS A 101 -4.74 -3.82 17.04
CA HIS A 101 -4.12 -5.05 16.53
C HIS A 101 -5.04 -5.85 15.60
N ASP A 102 -6.31 -5.52 15.53
CA ASP A 102 -7.32 -6.20 14.71
C ASP A 102 -7.91 -5.24 13.67
N PRO A 103 -7.53 -5.39 12.39
CA PRO A 103 -8.03 -4.55 11.30
C PRO A 103 -9.53 -4.70 11.03
N GLU A 104 -10.18 -5.77 11.54
CA GLU A 104 -11.63 -6.00 11.35
C GLU A 104 -12.46 -5.17 12.34
N HIS A 105 -11.86 -4.64 13.41
CA HIS A 105 -12.53 -3.88 14.47
C HIS A 105 -12.05 -2.42 14.56
N LEU A 106 -11.70 -1.80 13.45
CA LEU A 106 -11.49 -0.36 13.40
C LEU A 106 -12.82 0.36 13.71
N SER A 107 -12.96 0.87 14.94
CA SER A 107 -14.10 1.70 15.33
C SER A 107 -13.96 3.07 14.65
N ILE A 108 -14.73 3.28 13.59
CA ILE A 108 -14.89 4.59 12.97
C ILE A 108 -15.71 5.45 13.93
N ILE A 109 -15.15 6.56 14.35
CA ILE A 109 -15.81 7.50 15.25
C ILE A 109 -16.51 8.54 14.38
N THR A 110 -17.85 8.54 14.43
CA THR A 110 -18.67 9.54 13.73
C THR A 110 -18.85 10.76 14.63
N LEU A 111 -18.54 11.93 14.10
CA LEU A 111 -18.74 13.21 14.79
C LEU A 111 -20.15 13.76 14.51
N PRO A 112 -20.78 14.45 15.46
CA PRO A 112 -22.07 15.08 15.23
C PRO A 112 -21.93 16.27 14.28
N HIS A 113 -22.56 16.17 13.10
CA HIS A 113 -22.65 17.25 12.11
C HIS A 113 -24.05 17.84 12.06
N PRO A 114 -24.20 19.13 11.64
CA PRO A 114 -25.50 19.69 11.30
C PRO A 114 -26.18 18.86 10.19
N ALA A 115 -27.51 18.79 10.23
CA ALA A 115 -28.27 18.02 9.23
C ALA A 115 -28.22 18.65 7.82
N ASP A 116 -27.88 19.93 7.71
CA ASP A 116 -27.79 20.66 6.46
C ASP A 116 -26.35 21.08 6.16
N ALA A 117 -25.80 20.57 5.07
CA ALA A 117 -24.44 20.86 4.63
C ALA A 117 -24.16 22.33 4.32
N SER A 118 -25.22 23.14 4.04
CA SER A 118 -25.08 24.59 3.84
C SER A 118 -24.65 25.34 5.10
N ASN A 119 -24.76 24.73 6.28
CA ASN A 119 -24.44 25.30 7.57
C ASN A 119 -23.12 24.78 8.15
N TYR A 120 -22.30 24.12 7.37
CA TYR A 120 -20.98 23.63 7.82
C TYR A 120 -20.01 24.82 8.00
N ASP A 121 -19.39 24.83 9.15
CA ASP A 121 -18.24 25.71 9.44
C ASP A 121 -16.90 24.97 9.21
N GLU A 122 -15.79 25.65 9.47
CA GLU A 122 -14.44 25.11 9.27
C GLU A 122 -14.17 23.88 10.16
N ILE A 123 -14.81 23.83 11.34
CA ILE A 123 -14.66 22.71 12.28
C ILE A 123 -15.46 21.50 11.80
N ASP A 124 -16.64 21.70 11.23
CA ASP A 124 -17.45 20.63 10.63
C ASP A 124 -16.69 20.04 9.42
N ASN A 125 -16.12 20.89 8.56
CA ASN A 125 -15.31 20.44 7.42
C ASN A 125 -14.06 19.64 7.86
N LEU A 126 -13.42 20.07 8.95
CA LEU A 126 -12.30 19.35 9.52
C LEU A 126 -12.74 17.98 10.08
N GLY A 127 -13.89 17.91 10.71
CA GLY A 127 -14.51 16.69 11.20
C GLY A 127 -14.78 15.68 10.05
N ILE A 128 -15.41 16.14 8.97
CA ILE A 128 -15.68 15.32 7.77
C ILE A 128 -14.38 14.83 7.14
N THR A 129 -13.40 15.71 6.99
CA THR A 129 -12.10 15.31 6.43
C THR A 129 -11.41 14.25 7.29
N PHE A 130 -11.55 14.34 8.60
CA PHE A 130 -11.04 13.33 9.52
C PHE A 130 -11.79 11.99 9.39
N GLU A 131 -13.11 12.00 9.23
CA GLU A 131 -13.92 10.79 8.97
C GLU A 131 -13.53 10.13 7.64
N ASP A 132 -13.37 10.90 6.57
CA ASP A 132 -12.91 10.40 5.26
C ASP A 132 -11.50 9.79 5.35
N MET A 133 -10.62 10.41 6.13
CA MET A 133 -9.28 9.88 6.39
C MET A 133 -9.34 8.53 7.14
N GLN A 134 -10.19 8.41 8.17
CA GLN A 134 -10.39 7.14 8.89
C GLN A 134 -10.88 6.03 7.94
N HIS A 135 -11.87 6.34 7.09
CA HIS A 135 -12.37 5.40 6.08
C HIS A 135 -11.28 4.96 5.10
N THR A 136 -10.50 5.91 4.60
CA THR A 136 -9.41 5.63 3.67
C THR A 136 -8.32 4.75 4.32
N ILE A 137 -7.94 5.04 5.55
CA ILE A 137 -6.98 4.23 6.31
C ILE A 137 -7.53 2.82 6.53
N ALA A 138 -8.79 2.68 6.94
CA ALA A 138 -9.43 1.39 7.17
C ALA A 138 -9.46 0.54 5.88
N GLN A 139 -9.81 1.13 4.74
CA GLN A 139 -9.82 0.46 3.44
C GLN A 139 -8.41 0.03 3.00
N ASN A 140 -7.42 0.91 3.15
CA ASN A 140 -6.04 0.61 2.79
C ASN A 140 -5.47 -0.51 3.66
N LEU A 141 -5.70 -0.51 4.96
CA LEU A 141 -5.29 -1.58 5.87
C LEU A 141 -5.92 -2.91 5.48
N LYS A 142 -7.22 -2.95 5.20
CA LYS A 142 -7.91 -4.16 4.75
C LYS A 142 -7.31 -4.69 3.45
N SER A 143 -6.97 -3.79 2.53
CA SER A 143 -6.31 -4.16 1.27
C SER A 143 -4.91 -4.72 1.50
N ILE A 144 -4.11 -4.10 2.37
CA ILE A 144 -2.75 -4.57 2.71
C ILE A 144 -2.80 -5.95 3.36
N VAL A 145 -3.71 -6.16 4.31
CA VAL A 145 -3.89 -7.48 4.98
C VAL A 145 -4.30 -8.54 3.96
N SER A 146 -5.27 -8.23 3.09
CA SER A 146 -5.72 -9.18 2.06
C SER A 146 -4.62 -9.53 1.07
N LEU A 147 -3.78 -8.56 0.67
CA LEU A 147 -2.62 -8.77 -0.19
C LEU A 147 -1.57 -9.65 0.50
N SER A 148 -1.28 -9.39 1.78
CA SER A 148 -0.33 -10.19 2.57
C SER A 148 -0.79 -11.64 2.73
N ILE A 149 -2.07 -11.86 3.04
CA ILE A 149 -2.64 -13.21 3.12
C ILE A 149 -2.57 -13.93 1.76
N ASN A 150 -2.87 -13.22 0.68
CA ASN A 150 -2.80 -13.80 -0.66
C ASN A 150 -1.35 -14.12 -1.06
N GLU A 151 -0.39 -13.27 -0.72
CA GLU A 151 1.03 -13.52 -0.94
C GLU A 151 1.50 -14.78 -0.17
N GLU A 152 1.14 -14.91 1.12
CA GLU A 152 1.45 -16.12 1.90
C GLU A 152 0.80 -17.36 1.31
N ARG A 153 -0.47 -17.26 0.87
CA ARG A 153 -1.17 -18.36 0.22
C ARG A 153 -0.49 -18.77 -1.08
N LEU A 154 -0.06 -17.82 -1.90
CA LEU A 154 0.68 -18.09 -3.13
C LEU A 154 2.04 -18.72 -2.83
N LYS A 155 2.78 -18.24 -1.84
CA LYS A 155 4.04 -18.85 -1.37
C LYS A 155 3.80 -20.29 -0.93
N TYR A 156 2.73 -20.55 -0.16
CA TYR A 156 2.38 -21.91 0.27
C TYR A 156 2.01 -22.81 -0.90
N GLN A 157 1.25 -22.32 -1.87
CA GLN A 157 0.91 -23.05 -3.09
C GLN A 157 2.15 -23.36 -3.94
N LEU A 158 3.09 -22.40 -4.06
CA LEU A 158 4.36 -22.60 -4.74
C LEU A 158 5.20 -23.68 -4.05
N LEU A 159 5.30 -23.66 -2.72
CA LEU A 159 6.01 -24.68 -1.95
C LEU A 159 5.35 -26.06 -2.10
N GLN A 160 4.02 -26.12 -2.10
CA GLN A 160 3.28 -27.37 -2.27
C GLN A 160 3.39 -27.92 -3.70
N SER A 161 3.50 -27.05 -4.72
CA SER A 161 3.67 -27.44 -6.12
C SER A 161 5.07 -27.98 -6.43
N GLN A 162 6.06 -27.72 -5.59
CA GLN A 162 7.43 -28.26 -5.73
C GLN A 162 7.50 -29.76 -5.45
N ILE A 163 6.48 -30.33 -4.81
CA ILE A 163 6.34 -31.78 -4.64
C ILE A 163 5.15 -32.18 -5.51
N ASN A 164 5.40 -32.76 -6.68
CA ASN A 164 4.32 -33.34 -7.48
C ASN A 164 3.78 -34.63 -6.74
N PRO A 165 2.60 -34.52 -6.04
CA PRO A 165 2.12 -35.65 -5.23
C PRO A 165 1.79 -36.87 -6.10
N HIS A 166 1.31 -36.65 -7.31
CA HIS A 166 0.97 -37.71 -8.24
C HIS A 166 2.21 -38.50 -8.67
N PHE A 167 3.30 -37.81 -9.02
CA PHE A 167 4.58 -38.44 -9.31
C PHE A 167 5.07 -39.30 -8.13
N LEU A 168 5.06 -38.74 -6.92
CA LEU A 168 5.49 -39.45 -5.72
C LEU A 168 4.65 -40.71 -5.49
N TYR A 169 3.32 -40.64 -5.60
CA TYR A 169 2.45 -41.80 -5.43
C TYR A 169 2.72 -42.88 -6.49
N ASN A 170 2.95 -42.50 -7.75
CA ASN A 170 3.24 -43.41 -8.83
C ASN A 170 4.56 -44.13 -8.60
N ILE A 171 5.62 -43.43 -8.23
CA ILE A 171 6.93 -44.03 -7.93
C ILE A 171 6.85 -44.97 -6.74
N LEU A 172 6.23 -44.58 -5.62
CA LEU A 172 6.05 -45.43 -4.44
C LEU A 172 5.19 -46.68 -4.76
N GLY A 173 4.15 -46.53 -5.59
CA GLY A 173 3.33 -47.63 -6.09
C GLY A 173 4.13 -48.61 -6.92
N THR A 174 5.00 -48.11 -7.80
CA THR A 174 5.89 -48.96 -8.64
C THR A 174 6.94 -49.67 -7.78
N ILE A 175 7.57 -49.00 -6.82
CA ILE A 175 8.51 -49.58 -5.85
C ILE A 175 7.82 -50.76 -5.13
N ARG A 176 6.62 -50.56 -4.59
CA ARG A 176 5.85 -51.61 -3.89
C ARG A 176 5.55 -52.76 -4.81
N THR A 177 5.19 -52.51 -6.07
CA THR A 177 4.93 -53.53 -7.06
C THR A 177 6.19 -54.36 -7.39
N CYS A 178 7.34 -53.68 -7.58
CA CYS A 178 8.63 -54.31 -7.80
C CYS A 178 9.03 -55.19 -6.61
N GLN A 179 8.83 -54.76 -5.39
CA GLN A 179 9.08 -55.55 -4.18
C GLN A 179 8.17 -56.81 -4.13
N ALA A 180 6.88 -56.65 -4.42
CA ALA A 180 5.94 -57.77 -4.44
C ALA A 180 6.27 -58.83 -5.52
N LEU A 181 6.87 -58.38 -6.63
CA LEU A 181 7.33 -59.26 -7.72
C LEU A 181 8.75 -59.81 -7.50
N GLY A 182 9.40 -59.52 -6.38
CA GLY A 182 10.76 -59.95 -6.09
C GLY A 182 11.86 -59.23 -6.87
N LYS A 183 11.55 -58.12 -7.55
CA LYS A 183 12.50 -57.27 -8.32
C LYS A 183 13.17 -56.28 -7.39
N LEU A 184 13.94 -56.76 -6.41
CA LEU A 184 14.50 -55.93 -5.34
C LEU A 184 15.52 -54.93 -5.84
N ASP A 185 16.34 -55.28 -6.82
CA ASP A 185 17.36 -54.40 -7.40
C ASP A 185 16.71 -53.13 -8.05
N ILE A 186 15.59 -53.30 -8.77
CA ILE A 186 14.84 -52.20 -9.38
C ILE A 186 14.20 -51.33 -8.29
N ALA A 187 13.63 -51.93 -7.26
CA ALA A 187 13.03 -51.18 -6.14
C ALA A 187 14.08 -50.36 -5.38
N ASP A 188 15.26 -50.89 -5.16
CA ASP A 188 16.37 -50.22 -4.50
C ASP A 188 16.93 -49.06 -5.35
N GLN A 189 17.09 -49.27 -6.66
CA GLN A 189 17.46 -48.24 -7.61
C GLN A 189 16.44 -47.10 -7.62
N MET A 190 15.15 -47.37 -7.66
CA MET A 190 14.09 -46.38 -7.60
C MET A 190 14.12 -45.56 -6.28
N LEU A 191 14.33 -46.24 -5.14
CA LEU A 191 14.46 -45.56 -3.83
C LEU A 191 15.69 -44.66 -3.78
N THR A 192 16.82 -45.09 -4.33
CA THR A 192 18.05 -44.31 -4.41
C THR A 192 17.85 -43.08 -5.27
N ASN A 193 17.27 -43.21 -6.48
CA ASN A 193 16.97 -42.11 -7.38
C ASN A 193 15.97 -41.15 -6.76
N LEU A 194 14.92 -41.66 -6.11
CA LEU A 194 13.91 -40.84 -5.44
C LEU A 194 14.54 -40.01 -4.31
N THR A 195 15.41 -40.61 -3.51
CA THR A 195 16.11 -39.93 -2.43
C THR A 195 17.05 -38.83 -2.96
N ALA A 196 17.81 -39.15 -4.03
CA ALA A 196 18.69 -38.19 -4.68
C ALA A 196 17.89 -37.00 -5.30
N PHE A 197 16.79 -37.33 -6.01
CA PHE A 197 15.89 -36.32 -6.59
C PHE A 197 15.37 -35.39 -5.52
N TYR A 198 14.78 -35.86 -4.41
CA TYR A 198 14.26 -35.02 -3.36
C TYR A 198 15.36 -34.25 -2.59
N ARG A 199 16.55 -34.83 -2.45
CA ARG A 199 17.68 -34.11 -1.86
C ARG A 199 18.09 -32.90 -2.68
N LEU A 200 18.10 -32.97 -4.02
CA LEU A 200 18.38 -31.85 -4.92
C LEU A 200 17.23 -30.87 -4.96
N THR A 201 15.99 -31.37 -5.02
CA THR A 201 14.80 -30.51 -5.12
C THR A 201 14.44 -29.80 -3.83
N LEU A 202 14.68 -30.37 -2.64
CA LEU A 202 14.39 -29.80 -1.32
C LEU A 202 15.59 -29.06 -0.71
N ARG A 203 16.78 -29.10 -1.34
CA ARG A 203 17.95 -28.36 -0.88
C ARG A 203 17.60 -26.87 -0.85
N LYS A 204 17.83 -26.22 0.31
CA LYS A 204 17.50 -24.80 0.58
C LYS A 204 17.92 -23.90 -0.57
N SER A 205 17.07 -23.37 -1.07
CA SER A 205 16.44 -22.69 -2.14
C SER A 205 17.14 -21.37 -2.48
N LYS A 206 18.11 -21.45 -3.35
CA LYS A 206 18.23 -20.38 -4.33
C LYS A 206 17.21 -20.68 -5.43
N GLU A 207 16.53 -19.67 -5.93
CA GLU A 207 15.63 -19.82 -7.08
C GLU A 207 16.43 -20.13 -8.36
N LEU A 208 17.69 -19.70 -8.40
CA LEU A 208 18.68 -20.04 -9.41
C LEU A 208 19.58 -21.17 -8.90
N ILE A 209 19.78 -22.19 -9.73
CA ILE A 209 20.68 -23.32 -9.48
C ILE A 209 21.62 -23.51 -10.66
N PRO A 210 22.79 -24.15 -10.47
CA PRO A 210 23.63 -24.53 -11.61
C PRO A 210 22.89 -25.40 -12.60
N ILE A 211 23.13 -25.20 -13.90
CA ILE A 211 22.49 -26.00 -14.96
C ILE A 211 22.75 -27.50 -14.76
N LYS A 212 23.96 -27.87 -14.29
CA LYS A 212 24.27 -29.25 -13.94
C LYS A 212 23.30 -29.89 -12.94
N ASP A 213 22.86 -29.10 -11.94
CA ASP A 213 21.94 -29.59 -10.92
C ASP A 213 20.53 -29.76 -11.51
N GLU A 214 20.10 -28.86 -12.41
CA GLU A 214 18.81 -28.97 -13.12
C GLU A 214 18.83 -30.17 -14.09
N LEU A 215 19.93 -30.41 -14.81
CA LEU A 215 20.10 -31.55 -15.68
C LEU A 215 20.12 -32.87 -14.88
N GLU A 216 20.73 -32.85 -13.70
CA GLU A 216 20.71 -34.04 -12.81
C GLU A 216 19.31 -34.32 -12.26
N ILE A 217 18.54 -33.28 -11.92
CA ILE A 217 17.12 -33.44 -11.55
C ILE A 217 16.33 -34.03 -12.72
N ALA A 218 16.53 -33.52 -13.93
CA ALA A 218 15.89 -34.04 -15.15
C ALA A 218 16.27 -35.52 -15.41
N ARG A 219 17.55 -35.87 -15.27
CA ARG A 219 18.06 -37.21 -15.43
C ARG A 219 17.41 -38.19 -14.43
N LEU A 220 17.41 -37.84 -13.15
CA LEU A 220 16.82 -38.66 -12.11
C LEU A 220 15.31 -38.86 -12.33
N TYR A 221 14.60 -37.82 -12.75
CA TYR A 221 13.21 -37.88 -13.12
C TYR A 221 12.95 -38.85 -14.26
N LEU A 222 13.67 -38.70 -15.38
CA LEU A 222 13.55 -39.53 -16.57
C LEU A 222 13.93 -41.00 -16.28
N GLU A 223 14.95 -41.28 -15.45
CA GLU A 223 15.30 -42.63 -15.05
C GLU A 223 14.16 -43.31 -14.25
N MET A 224 13.55 -42.59 -13.31
CA MET A 224 12.43 -43.14 -12.56
C MET A 224 11.21 -43.38 -13.45
N GLU A 225 10.88 -42.47 -14.35
CA GLU A 225 9.78 -42.64 -15.32
C GLU A 225 10.06 -43.78 -16.29
N LYS A 226 11.31 -43.95 -16.74
CA LYS A 226 11.70 -45.11 -17.57
C LYS A 226 11.47 -46.45 -16.85
N LEU A 227 11.78 -46.54 -15.56
CA LEU A 227 11.50 -47.72 -14.78
C LEU A 227 9.99 -48.01 -14.62
N CYS A 228 9.15 -46.97 -14.63
CA CYS A 228 7.70 -47.10 -14.63
C CYS A 228 7.14 -47.53 -15.98
N HIS A 229 7.62 -46.93 -17.07
CA HIS A 229 7.14 -47.13 -18.43
C HIS A 229 7.91 -48.24 -19.23
N LYS A 230 8.96 -48.76 -18.61
CA LYS A 230 9.85 -49.82 -19.20
C LYS A 230 10.47 -49.35 -20.51
N ASP A 231 10.34 -50.17 -21.56
CA ASP A 231 10.93 -49.92 -22.87
C ASP A 231 10.23 -48.85 -23.70
N ASN A 232 9.11 -48.32 -23.19
CA ASN A 232 8.30 -47.32 -23.90
C ASN A 232 8.83 -45.90 -23.77
N LEU A 233 9.81 -45.68 -22.87
CA LEU A 233 10.45 -44.38 -22.67
C LEU A 233 11.95 -44.49 -22.80
N ASN A 234 12.54 -43.77 -23.75
CA ASN A 234 13.96 -43.58 -23.89
C ASN A 234 14.31 -42.11 -23.95
N TRP A 235 15.52 -41.77 -23.54
CA TRP A 235 15.95 -40.36 -23.50
C TRP A 235 17.47 -40.22 -23.62
N GLU A 236 17.90 -39.01 -24.01
CA GLU A 236 19.29 -38.60 -23.98
C GLU A 236 19.40 -37.14 -23.52
N ILE A 237 20.52 -36.82 -22.86
CA ILE A 237 20.85 -35.44 -22.46
C ILE A 237 22.27 -35.16 -22.95
N ASN A 238 22.39 -34.15 -23.79
CA ASN A 238 23.66 -33.69 -24.36
C ASN A 238 23.87 -32.23 -23.96
N ALA A 239 24.92 -31.94 -23.22
CA ALA A 239 25.29 -30.60 -22.82
C ALA A 239 26.70 -30.25 -23.32
N GLU A 240 26.91 -29.04 -23.78
CA GLU A 240 28.21 -28.58 -24.20
C GLU A 240 29.16 -28.44 -22.99
N ASP A 241 30.43 -28.77 -23.20
CA ASP A 241 31.44 -28.69 -22.14
C ASP A 241 31.59 -27.26 -21.61
N GLY A 242 31.63 -27.08 -20.29
CA GLY A 242 31.79 -25.78 -19.65
C GLY A 242 30.48 -25.10 -19.24
N ILE A 243 29.33 -25.67 -19.62
CA ILE A 243 28.00 -25.11 -19.29
C ILE A 243 27.54 -25.41 -17.86
N GLU A 244 28.23 -26.31 -17.16
CA GLU A 244 27.80 -26.87 -15.87
C GLU A 244 27.65 -25.83 -14.77
N ASN A 245 28.40 -24.72 -14.89
CA ASN A 245 28.43 -23.66 -13.88
C ASN A 245 27.43 -22.52 -14.15
N PHE A 246 26.83 -22.49 -15.37
CA PHE A 246 25.80 -21.53 -15.67
C PHE A 246 24.56 -21.77 -14.79
N THR A 247 23.83 -20.70 -14.48
CA THR A 247 22.68 -20.77 -13.60
C THR A 247 21.37 -20.73 -14.38
N ILE A 248 20.37 -21.43 -13.85
CA ILE A 248 19.02 -21.51 -14.42
C ILE A 248 17.99 -21.49 -13.27
N CYS A 249 16.79 -21.02 -13.55
CA CYS A 249 15.67 -21.18 -12.63
C CYS A 249 15.40 -22.66 -12.37
N LYS A 250 15.30 -23.03 -11.11
CA LYS A 250 14.97 -24.37 -10.68
C LYS A 250 13.61 -24.83 -11.25
N PHE A 251 13.49 -26.09 -11.62
CA PHE A 251 12.30 -26.68 -12.25
C PHE A 251 11.91 -26.03 -13.58
N THR A 252 12.89 -25.63 -14.37
CA THR A 252 12.68 -25.15 -15.74
C THR A 252 12.38 -26.29 -16.70
N LEU A 253 13.11 -27.41 -16.62
CA LEU A 253 12.96 -28.52 -17.54
C LEU A 253 11.79 -29.45 -17.19
N GLN A 254 11.52 -29.64 -15.92
CA GLN A 254 10.57 -30.62 -15.43
C GLN A 254 9.17 -30.53 -16.06
N PRO A 255 8.51 -29.34 -16.20
CA PRO A 255 7.18 -29.27 -16.79
C PRO A 255 7.11 -29.72 -18.26
N PHE A 256 8.19 -29.51 -19.01
CA PHE A 256 8.26 -29.99 -20.40
C PHE A 256 8.40 -31.48 -20.46
N LEU A 257 9.26 -32.08 -19.62
CA LEU A 257 9.43 -33.50 -19.52
C LEU A 257 8.17 -34.25 -19.05
N GLU A 258 7.49 -33.70 -18.06
CA GLU A 258 6.18 -34.19 -17.62
C GLU A 258 5.16 -34.20 -18.75
N ASN A 259 5.10 -33.11 -19.56
CA ASN A 259 4.19 -33.06 -20.70
C ASN A 259 4.58 -34.04 -21.80
N SER A 260 5.86 -34.20 -22.13
CA SER A 260 6.34 -35.14 -23.13
C SER A 260 6.00 -36.57 -22.77
N ILE A 261 6.06 -36.94 -21.47
CA ILE A 261 5.71 -38.27 -21.02
C ILE A 261 4.20 -38.45 -20.96
N LEU A 262 3.48 -37.52 -20.30
CA LEU A 262 2.04 -37.65 -20.05
C LEU A 262 1.21 -37.59 -21.33
N HIS A 263 1.60 -36.78 -22.29
CA HIS A 263 0.88 -36.55 -23.56
C HIS A 263 1.56 -37.20 -24.77
N GLY A 264 2.85 -37.48 -24.68
CA GLY A 264 3.58 -38.13 -25.76
C GLY A 264 3.21 -39.63 -25.90
N LEU A 265 3.08 -40.36 -24.80
CA LEU A 265 2.66 -41.76 -24.79
C LEU A 265 1.16 -41.86 -25.09
N SER A 266 0.82 -42.58 -26.17
CA SER A 266 -0.57 -42.84 -26.54
C SER A 266 -0.67 -44.25 -27.14
N ALA A 267 -1.91 -44.69 -27.47
CA ALA A 267 -2.11 -45.99 -28.15
C ALA A 267 -1.45 -46.01 -29.53
N ASP A 268 -1.38 -44.85 -30.19
CA ASP A 268 -0.79 -44.72 -31.55
C ASP A 268 0.73 -44.39 -31.49
N THR A 269 1.22 -43.98 -30.34
CA THR A 269 2.65 -43.69 -30.07
C THR A 269 3.08 -44.41 -28.81
N PRO A 270 3.33 -45.74 -28.88
CA PRO A 270 3.62 -46.53 -27.69
C PRO A 270 5.02 -46.30 -27.13
N GLU A 271 5.94 -45.74 -27.91
CA GLU A 271 7.32 -45.46 -27.55
C GLU A 271 7.60 -43.96 -27.72
N VAL A 272 8.16 -43.36 -26.68
CA VAL A 272 8.58 -41.96 -26.70
C VAL A 272 10.09 -41.88 -26.48
N PHE A 273 10.73 -41.09 -27.29
CA PHE A 273 12.14 -40.71 -27.14
C PHE A 273 12.21 -39.20 -26.88
N ILE A 274 12.91 -38.79 -25.81
CA ILE A 274 13.11 -37.41 -25.40
C ILE A 274 14.60 -37.08 -25.55
N SER A 275 14.92 -36.06 -26.32
CA SER A 275 16.27 -35.50 -26.47
C SER A 275 16.35 -34.12 -25.84
N ILE A 276 17.33 -33.88 -24.98
CA ILE A 276 17.64 -32.61 -24.37
C ILE A 276 19.03 -32.20 -24.84
N GLN A 277 19.12 -31.04 -25.49
CA GLN A 277 20.37 -30.45 -25.92
C GLN A 277 20.56 -29.09 -25.24
N VAL A 278 21.75 -28.84 -24.70
CA VAL A 278 22.10 -27.58 -24.05
C VAL A 278 23.34 -27.03 -24.71
N LEU A 279 23.18 -25.86 -25.33
CA LEU A 279 24.22 -25.14 -26.06
C LEU A 279 24.44 -23.76 -25.44
N TYR A 280 25.63 -23.23 -25.67
CA TYR A 280 26.00 -21.90 -25.17
C TYR A 280 26.67 -21.10 -26.32
N GLY A 281 26.36 -19.81 -26.40
CA GLY A 281 26.99 -18.89 -27.35
C GLY A 281 26.67 -17.43 -27.01
N ASP A 282 27.67 -16.55 -27.10
CA ASP A 282 27.53 -15.11 -26.92
C ASP A 282 26.71 -14.70 -25.67
N ASP A 283 27.08 -15.21 -24.51
CA ASP A 283 26.40 -15.00 -23.20
C ASP A 283 24.96 -15.52 -23.13
N THR A 284 24.52 -16.32 -24.09
CA THR A 284 23.17 -16.88 -24.16
C THR A 284 23.21 -18.39 -24.05
N VAL A 285 22.38 -18.94 -23.17
CA VAL A 285 22.14 -20.38 -23.06
C VAL A 285 20.89 -20.76 -23.85
N VAL A 286 20.99 -21.79 -24.66
CA VAL A 286 19.88 -22.35 -25.44
C VAL A 286 19.68 -23.81 -25.04
N ILE A 287 18.49 -24.11 -24.53
CA ILE A 287 18.09 -25.48 -24.22
C ILE A 287 17.01 -25.90 -25.21
N SER A 288 17.25 -26.99 -25.93
CA SER A 288 16.27 -27.59 -26.80
C SER A 288 15.79 -28.90 -26.19
N ILE A 289 14.46 -29.09 -26.15
CA ILE A 289 13.82 -30.34 -25.72
C ILE A 289 12.96 -30.81 -26.88
N GLU A 290 13.22 -32.01 -27.36
CA GLU A 290 12.50 -32.63 -28.46
C GLU A 290 11.92 -33.96 -28.00
N ASP A 291 10.65 -34.23 -28.31
CA ASP A 291 10.03 -35.57 -28.19
C ASP A 291 9.42 -35.95 -29.52
N ASN A 292 9.36 -37.27 -29.74
CA ASN A 292 8.70 -37.88 -30.90
C ASN A 292 7.29 -38.42 -30.56
N GLY A 293 6.64 -37.81 -29.54
CA GLY A 293 5.34 -38.21 -29.04
C GLY A 293 4.16 -37.88 -29.96
N ALA A 294 2.95 -37.94 -29.42
CA ALA A 294 1.72 -37.71 -30.17
C ALA A 294 1.57 -36.25 -30.75
N GLY A 295 2.34 -35.29 -30.20
CA GLY A 295 2.24 -33.89 -30.59
C GLY A 295 0.93 -33.23 -30.14
N MET A 296 0.73 -31.99 -30.56
CA MET A 296 -0.42 -31.13 -30.18
C MET A 296 -1.30 -30.78 -31.37
N SER A 297 -2.60 -30.62 -31.15
CA SER A 297 -3.48 -30.04 -32.16
C SER A 297 -3.14 -28.55 -32.39
N PRO A 298 -3.39 -28.00 -33.60
CA PRO A 298 -3.13 -26.60 -33.89
C PRO A 298 -3.82 -25.66 -32.89
N GLU A 299 -5.04 -25.99 -32.45
CA GLU A 299 -5.78 -25.18 -31.50
C GLU A 299 -5.13 -25.17 -30.10
N THR A 300 -4.61 -26.32 -29.65
CA THR A 300 -3.90 -26.44 -28.38
C THR A 300 -2.59 -25.66 -28.43
N LEU A 301 -1.84 -25.79 -29.52
CA LEU A 301 -0.58 -25.09 -29.72
C LEU A 301 -0.78 -23.57 -29.77
N GLU A 302 -1.80 -23.07 -30.45
CA GLU A 302 -2.11 -21.66 -30.52
C GLU A 302 -2.51 -21.08 -29.16
N GLN A 303 -3.32 -21.81 -28.37
CA GLN A 303 -3.67 -21.43 -26.98
C GLN A 303 -2.43 -21.35 -26.09
N LEU A 304 -1.50 -22.33 -26.23
CA LEU A 304 -0.28 -22.36 -25.45
C LEU A 304 0.68 -21.23 -25.83
N ARG A 305 0.88 -20.97 -27.11
CA ARG A 305 1.66 -19.84 -27.61
C ARG A 305 1.09 -18.49 -27.15
N TYR A 306 -0.23 -18.33 -27.22
CA TYR A 306 -0.89 -17.12 -26.71
C TYR A 306 -0.62 -16.93 -25.21
N ALA A 307 -0.68 -17.99 -24.41
CA ALA A 307 -0.39 -17.93 -22.98
C ALA A 307 1.08 -17.55 -22.69
N ILE A 308 2.01 -18.09 -23.46
CA ILE A 308 3.44 -17.78 -23.39
C ILE A 308 3.71 -16.33 -23.76
N ASP A 309 3.22 -15.87 -24.91
CA ASP A 309 3.49 -14.52 -25.45
C ASP A 309 2.88 -13.41 -24.58
N ASN A 310 1.70 -13.64 -24.02
CA ASN A 310 1.00 -12.69 -23.17
C ASN A 310 1.30 -12.85 -21.66
N LYS A 311 2.18 -13.77 -21.29
CA LYS A 311 2.55 -14.07 -19.88
C LYS A 311 1.34 -14.37 -19.01
N VAL A 312 0.30 -15.00 -19.60
CA VAL A 312 -0.93 -15.36 -18.89
C VAL A 312 -0.73 -16.71 -18.22
N ILE A 313 -0.74 -16.68 -16.88
CA ILE A 313 -0.69 -17.93 -16.07
C ILE A 313 -2.10 -18.52 -16.03
N ASN A 314 -2.33 -19.62 -16.78
CA ASN A 314 -3.58 -20.35 -16.71
C ASN A 314 -3.47 -21.46 -15.66
N TYR A 315 -4.16 -21.31 -14.55
CA TYR A 315 -4.13 -22.27 -13.42
C TYR A 315 -4.83 -23.60 -13.71
N GLU A 316 -5.69 -23.67 -14.73
CA GLU A 316 -6.46 -24.87 -15.06
C GLU A 316 -5.80 -25.71 -16.18
N LYS A 317 -5.13 -25.06 -17.13
CA LYS A 317 -4.49 -25.72 -18.27
C LYS A 317 -3.09 -25.15 -18.49
N HIS A 318 -2.12 -26.05 -18.74
CA HIS A 318 -0.74 -25.68 -19.08
C HIS A 318 0.00 -24.82 -18.04
N PHE A 319 -0.42 -24.92 -16.77
CA PHE A 319 0.13 -24.13 -15.67
C PHE A 319 1.67 -24.21 -15.58
N GLY A 320 2.24 -25.40 -15.74
CA GLY A 320 3.68 -25.63 -15.66
C GLY A 320 4.47 -24.81 -16.68
N ILE A 321 4.09 -24.92 -17.96
CA ILE A 321 4.81 -24.26 -19.07
C ILE A 321 4.64 -22.72 -18.99
N SER A 322 3.43 -22.25 -18.75
CA SER A 322 3.18 -20.79 -18.64
C SER A 322 3.93 -20.17 -17.45
N ASN A 323 4.05 -20.88 -16.35
CA ASN A 323 4.82 -20.44 -15.19
C ASN A 323 6.32 -20.38 -15.50
N VAL A 324 6.88 -21.40 -16.16
CA VAL A 324 8.30 -21.39 -16.59
C VAL A 324 8.56 -20.21 -17.52
N SER A 325 7.70 -19.99 -18.53
CA SER A 325 7.85 -18.87 -19.47
C SER A 325 7.82 -17.53 -18.77
N ALA A 326 6.88 -17.32 -17.85
CA ALA A 326 6.79 -16.07 -17.07
C ALA A 326 8.03 -15.84 -16.19
N ARG A 327 8.57 -16.89 -15.58
CA ARG A 327 9.80 -16.83 -14.76
C ARG A 327 11.03 -16.49 -15.61
N ILE A 328 11.27 -17.23 -16.69
CA ILE A 328 12.46 -17.02 -17.54
C ILE A 328 12.44 -15.63 -18.19
N SER A 329 11.25 -15.13 -18.54
CA SER A 329 11.12 -13.78 -19.14
C SER A 329 11.39 -12.64 -18.16
N ASN A 330 11.55 -12.93 -16.86
CA ASN A 330 11.85 -11.91 -15.87
C ASN A 330 13.34 -11.53 -15.97
N PRO A 331 13.69 -10.23 -16.01
CA PRO A 331 15.09 -9.79 -16.04
C PRO A 331 15.95 -10.33 -14.89
N LEU A 332 15.35 -10.62 -13.73
CA LEU A 332 16.04 -11.24 -12.58
C LEU A 332 16.48 -12.69 -12.84
N TYR A 333 15.96 -13.36 -13.89
CA TYR A 333 16.20 -14.77 -14.17
C TYR A 333 16.74 -15.01 -15.58
N GLY A 334 17.29 -13.98 -16.23
CA GLY A 334 17.98 -14.13 -17.52
C GLY A 334 17.25 -13.57 -18.73
N ASN A 335 16.12 -12.84 -18.53
CA ASN A 335 15.37 -12.15 -19.59
C ASN A 335 15.17 -13.01 -20.85
N GLY A 336 14.80 -14.26 -20.66
CA GLY A 336 14.73 -15.26 -21.70
C GLY A 336 13.38 -15.38 -22.37
N SER A 337 13.30 -16.34 -23.29
CA SER A 337 12.09 -16.70 -24.02
C SER A 337 11.91 -18.20 -24.12
N VAL A 338 10.65 -18.64 -24.28
CA VAL A 338 10.26 -20.03 -24.54
C VAL A 338 9.51 -20.07 -25.87
N ARG A 339 9.93 -20.92 -26.78
CA ARG A 339 9.25 -21.18 -28.05
C ARG A 339 8.85 -22.65 -28.13
N ILE A 340 7.68 -22.93 -28.68
CA ILE A 340 7.16 -24.30 -28.80
C ILE A 340 6.63 -24.49 -30.20
N ASP A 341 7.07 -25.58 -30.84
CA ASP A 341 6.58 -26.09 -32.10
C ASP A 341 6.10 -27.53 -31.92
N SER A 342 4.95 -27.87 -32.48
CA SER A 342 4.40 -29.22 -32.39
C SER A 342 3.44 -29.49 -33.54
N HIS A 343 3.42 -30.71 -33.98
CA HIS A 343 2.49 -31.19 -35.00
C HIS A 343 1.92 -32.54 -34.58
N PRO A 344 0.63 -32.83 -34.81
CA PRO A 344 0.03 -34.12 -34.50
C PRO A 344 0.80 -35.26 -35.16
N GLY A 345 1.21 -36.23 -34.36
CA GLY A 345 1.97 -37.39 -34.79
C GLY A 345 3.47 -37.20 -35.02
N ASN A 346 3.98 -35.97 -34.82
CA ASN A 346 5.41 -35.65 -35.04
C ASN A 346 6.11 -35.14 -33.77
N GLY A 347 5.45 -35.24 -32.62
CA GLY A 347 6.01 -34.81 -31.34
C GLY A 347 6.02 -33.31 -31.10
N THR A 348 6.86 -32.88 -30.16
CA THR A 348 6.98 -31.48 -29.74
C THR A 348 8.44 -31.07 -29.67
N TYR A 349 8.73 -29.85 -30.11
CA TYR A 349 10.03 -29.21 -30.03
C TYR A 349 9.91 -27.91 -29.22
N VAL A 350 10.68 -27.81 -28.15
CA VAL A 350 10.72 -26.67 -27.25
C VAL A 350 12.11 -26.05 -27.28
N THR A 351 12.17 -24.74 -27.43
CA THR A 351 13.42 -23.97 -27.29
C THR A 351 13.28 -22.98 -26.14
N ILE A 352 14.21 -23.04 -25.21
CA ILE A 352 14.33 -22.14 -24.07
C ILE A 352 15.64 -21.39 -24.25
N GLU A 353 15.57 -20.06 -24.31
CA GLU A 353 16.71 -19.19 -24.51
C GLU A 353 16.76 -18.14 -23.38
N PHE A 354 17.90 -17.97 -22.75
CA PHE A 354 18.07 -16.98 -21.67
C PHE A 354 19.54 -16.54 -21.58
N GLN A 355 19.73 -15.33 -21.06
CA GLN A 355 21.07 -14.79 -20.79
C GLN A 355 21.63 -15.38 -19.50
N GLN A 356 22.93 -15.62 -19.49
CA GLN A 356 23.61 -16.02 -18.28
C GLN A 356 23.51 -14.91 -17.23
N MET A 357 23.19 -15.27 -16.00
CA MET A 357 23.23 -14.37 -14.85
C MET A 357 24.55 -14.58 -14.10
N GLU A 358 25.24 -13.47 -13.80
CA GLU A 358 26.39 -13.53 -12.90
C GLU A 358 25.93 -13.91 -11.49
N ASP A 359 26.68 -14.78 -10.81
CA ASP A 359 26.37 -15.16 -9.43
C ASP A 359 26.67 -13.99 -8.49
N THR A 360 25.64 -13.28 -8.03
CA THR A 360 25.76 -12.08 -7.17
C THR A 360 26.12 -12.39 -5.72
N ASP A 361 26.55 -13.60 -5.40
CA ASP A 361 26.79 -14.07 -4.01
C ASP A 361 28.15 -13.69 -3.41
N GLU A 362 29.01 -12.92 -4.07
CA GLU A 362 30.29 -12.50 -3.47
C GLU A 362 30.20 -11.33 -2.46
N GLU A 363 29.06 -10.61 -2.36
CA GLU A 363 28.96 -9.40 -1.52
C GLU A 363 28.49 -9.61 -0.07
N ASN A 364 28.16 -10.82 0.39
CA ASN A 364 27.63 -11.02 1.76
C ASN A 364 28.55 -11.76 2.75
N ASN A 365 29.84 -11.91 2.46
CA ASN A 365 30.79 -12.59 3.38
C ASN A 365 31.66 -11.67 4.25
N ASP A 366 31.42 -10.36 4.26
CA ASP A 366 32.22 -9.40 5.02
C ASP A 366 31.48 -8.77 6.23
N CYS A 367 30.62 -9.51 6.88
CA CYS A 367 30.11 -9.15 8.22
C CYS A 367 30.13 -10.36 9.15
N ARG A 368 31.31 -10.63 9.70
CA ARG A 368 31.48 -11.36 10.96
C ARG A 368 32.16 -10.48 11.99
#